data_053da9ebd83a269de88c5326722d0253
#
_entry.id   053da9ebd83a269de88c5326722d0253
#
_cell.length_a   1.000
_cell.length_b   1.000
_cell.length_c   1.000
_cell.angle_alpha   90.00
_cell.angle_beta   90.00
_cell.angle_gamma   90.00
#
_symmetry.space_group_name_H-M   'P 1'
#
loop_
_entity.id
_entity.type
_entity.pdbx_description
1 polymer ?
#
loop_
_entity_poly.entity_id
_entity_poly.type
_entity_poly.pdbx_seq_one_letter_code
_entity_poly.pdbx_strand_id
1 'polypeptide(L)'
;MEFKRNIIITGGAGFIGSHVVRLFVRRYPEYRIINVDKLTYAGNLANLADVEGEPNYVFVKADVADYEAMLGLMQKYAVSGVIHLAAESHVDRSIKDPFTFARTNVMGTLALLQAAREYWESLPERYEGKRFYHISTDEVYGALPLDGGLFTEETKYDPHSPYSASKASSDHFVRAYHDTYGMPTVVTNCSNNYGPYQFPEKLIPLFINNIRSRK
;
A
#
# COMPACT_ATOMS: atom_id res chain seq x y z
N MET A 1 -0.33 18.86 20.29
CA MET A 1 0.62 19.28 19.22
C MET A 1 -0.17 19.31 17.92
N GLU A 2 -0.16 20.44 17.21
CA GLU A 2 -0.83 20.57 15.92
C GLU A 2 0.14 20.12 14.83
N PHE A 3 -0.31 19.19 13.98
CA PHE A 3 0.52 18.67 12.90
C PHE A 3 0.17 19.35 11.58
N LYS A 4 1.20 19.65 10.79
CA LYS A 4 1.06 20.31 9.50
C LYS A 4 0.30 19.46 8.48
N ARG A 5 0.43 18.12 8.57
CA ARG A 5 -0.27 17.14 7.74
C ARG A 5 -0.55 15.86 8.53
N ASN A 6 -1.64 15.20 8.18
CA ASN A 6 -1.96 13.87 8.69
C ASN A 6 -2.01 12.90 7.51
N ILE A 7 -1.16 11.87 7.55
CA ILE A 7 -0.97 10.94 6.44
C ILE A 7 -1.28 9.53 6.91
N ILE A 8 -2.21 8.86 6.25
CA ILE A 8 -2.42 7.42 6.40
C ILE A 8 -1.39 6.67 5.55
N ILE A 9 -0.69 5.72 6.18
CA ILE A 9 0.14 4.72 5.50
C ILE A 9 -0.48 3.36 5.80
N THR A 10 -0.98 2.68 4.78
CA THR A 10 -1.59 1.35 4.94
C THR A 10 -0.56 0.24 4.68
N GLY A 11 -0.71 -0.88 5.38
CA GLY A 11 0.26 -1.98 5.28
C GLY A 11 1.61 -1.67 5.93
N GLY A 12 1.63 -0.71 6.87
CA GLY A 12 2.86 -0.21 7.45
C GLY A 12 3.55 -1.16 8.45
N ALA A 13 2.91 -2.25 8.87
CA ALA A 13 3.55 -3.30 9.66
C ALA A 13 4.24 -4.37 8.79
N GLY A 14 4.06 -4.32 7.46
CA GLY A 14 4.71 -5.19 6.50
C GLY A 14 6.14 -4.76 6.16
N PHE A 15 6.78 -5.48 5.24
CA PHE A 15 8.17 -5.23 4.81
C PHE A 15 8.36 -3.79 4.28
N ILE A 16 7.82 -3.48 3.11
CA ILE A 16 8.03 -2.16 2.47
C ILE A 16 7.40 -1.05 3.31
N GLY A 17 6.17 -1.29 3.81
CA GLY A 17 5.43 -0.32 4.60
C GLY A 17 6.17 0.14 5.85
N SER A 18 6.87 -0.76 6.57
CA SER A 18 7.62 -0.41 7.77
C SER A 18 8.79 0.54 7.49
N HIS A 19 9.43 0.41 6.32
CA HIS A 19 10.47 1.35 5.89
C HIS A 19 9.88 2.71 5.53
N VAL A 20 8.72 2.74 4.87
CA VAL A 20 8.03 4.00 4.53
C VAL A 20 7.56 4.71 5.80
N VAL A 21 6.93 3.99 6.74
CA VAL A 21 6.51 4.55 8.04
C VAL A 21 7.71 5.15 8.77
N ARG A 22 8.81 4.38 8.93
CA ARG A 22 10.02 4.85 9.60
C ARG A 22 10.62 6.08 8.95
N LEU A 23 10.67 6.09 7.61
CA LEU A 23 11.16 7.24 6.85
C LEU A 23 10.33 8.49 7.15
N PHE A 24 9.01 8.39 7.07
CA PHE A 24 8.13 9.54 7.27
C PHE A 24 8.11 10.02 8.71
N VAL A 25 8.07 9.12 9.69
CA VAL A 25 8.11 9.46 11.12
C VAL A 25 9.37 10.26 11.47
N ARG A 26 10.54 9.83 10.98
CA ARG A 26 11.83 10.46 11.29
C ARG A 26 12.10 11.72 10.49
N ARG A 27 11.73 11.72 9.21
CA ARG A 27 12.08 12.82 8.30
C ARG A 27 11.10 14.00 8.38
N TYR A 28 9.85 13.73 8.78
CA TYR A 28 8.79 14.74 8.84
C TYR A 28 8.12 14.74 10.21
N PRO A 29 8.84 15.20 11.28
CA PRO A 29 8.28 15.19 12.63
C PRO A 29 7.06 16.12 12.77
N GLU A 30 6.88 17.05 11.84
CA GLU A 30 5.71 17.92 11.77
C GLU A 30 4.48 17.27 11.09
N TYR A 31 4.61 16.02 10.60
CA TYR A 31 3.49 15.24 10.06
C TYR A 31 3.07 14.16 11.04
N ARG A 32 1.77 13.96 11.22
CA ARG A 32 1.26 12.77 11.91
C ARG A 32 1.16 11.62 10.93
N ILE A 33 1.74 10.49 11.29
CA ILE A 33 1.72 9.25 10.50
C ILE A 33 0.78 8.26 11.16
N ILE A 34 -0.32 7.96 10.49
CA ILE A 34 -1.32 6.99 10.91
C ILE A 34 -1.05 5.69 10.14
N ASN A 35 -0.40 4.75 10.80
CA ASN A 35 -0.14 3.43 10.24
C ASN A 35 -1.35 2.54 10.41
N VAL A 36 -1.99 2.17 9.30
CA VAL A 36 -3.16 1.27 9.28
C VAL A 36 -2.74 -0.09 8.77
N ASP A 37 -2.88 -1.11 9.60
CA ASP A 37 -2.54 -2.49 9.22
C ASP A 37 -3.52 -3.48 9.88
N LYS A 38 -3.94 -4.49 9.13
CA LYS A 38 -4.83 -5.54 9.62
C LYS A 38 -4.08 -6.58 10.47
N LEU A 39 -2.74 -6.62 10.36
CA LEU A 39 -1.87 -7.61 10.98
C LEU A 39 -2.21 -9.04 10.52
N THR A 40 -2.17 -9.25 9.21
CA THR A 40 -2.22 -10.59 8.62
C THR A 40 -0.87 -11.29 8.80
N TYR A 41 -0.64 -12.39 8.10
CA TYR A 41 0.55 -13.23 8.26
C TYR A 41 1.90 -12.50 8.05
N ALA A 42 1.93 -11.44 7.25
CA ALA A 42 3.15 -10.67 6.93
C ALA A 42 3.29 -9.36 7.74
N GLY A 43 2.25 -8.96 8.48
CA GLY A 43 2.27 -7.77 9.32
C GLY A 43 2.86 -8.06 10.69
N ASN A 44 3.93 -7.35 11.07
CA ASN A 44 4.60 -7.50 12.37
C ASN A 44 4.99 -6.15 12.94
N LEU A 45 4.39 -5.76 14.08
CA LEU A 45 4.67 -4.50 14.73
C LEU A 45 6.13 -4.40 15.25
N ALA A 46 6.80 -5.53 15.49
CA ALA A 46 8.22 -5.51 15.85
C ALA A 46 9.10 -4.85 14.77
N ASN A 47 8.63 -4.80 13.52
CA ASN A 47 9.31 -4.07 12.46
C ASN A 47 9.38 -2.55 12.71
N LEU A 48 8.58 -2.03 13.62
CA LEU A 48 8.43 -0.60 13.93
C LEU A 48 8.79 -0.24 15.38
N ALA A 49 9.39 -1.18 16.15
CA ALA A 49 9.77 -0.98 17.55
C ALA A 49 10.64 0.26 17.80
N ASP A 50 11.40 0.67 16.76
CA ASP A 50 12.29 1.82 16.80
C ASP A 50 11.60 3.18 16.56
N VAL A 51 10.31 3.18 16.24
CA VAL A 51 9.49 4.38 16.01
C VAL A 51 8.14 4.35 16.73
N GLU A 52 7.79 3.27 17.41
CA GLU A 52 6.48 3.14 18.08
C GLU A 52 6.21 4.18 19.17
N GLY A 53 7.28 4.70 19.82
CA GLY A 53 7.21 5.72 20.86
C GLY A 53 7.23 7.17 20.34
N GLU A 54 7.34 7.38 19.03
CA GLU A 54 7.45 8.72 18.49
C GLU A 54 6.10 9.49 18.58
N PRO A 55 6.10 10.77 18.97
CA PRO A 55 4.89 11.54 19.23
C PRO A 55 4.03 11.77 17.97
N ASN A 56 4.62 11.65 16.80
CA ASN A 56 3.94 11.80 15.50
C ASN A 56 3.55 10.46 14.86
N TYR A 57 3.71 9.33 15.57
CA TYR A 57 3.31 8.00 15.09
C TYR A 57 2.04 7.52 15.80
N VAL A 58 1.12 6.96 15.03
CA VAL A 58 -0.11 6.32 15.53
C VAL A 58 -0.32 5.00 14.80
N PHE A 59 -0.51 3.91 15.54
CA PHE A 59 -0.93 2.64 14.97
C PHE A 59 -2.43 2.44 15.11
N VAL A 60 -3.07 1.97 14.02
CA VAL A 60 -4.49 1.58 14.01
C VAL A 60 -4.62 0.20 13.36
N LYS A 61 -5.16 -0.75 14.13
CA LYS A 61 -5.49 -2.07 13.58
C LYS A 61 -6.84 -2.00 12.87
N ALA A 62 -6.84 -2.03 11.54
CA ALA A 62 -8.04 -2.01 10.73
C ALA A 62 -7.85 -2.71 9.38
N ASP A 63 -8.94 -3.18 8.76
CA ASP A 63 -8.98 -3.71 7.41
C ASP A 63 -9.25 -2.57 6.43
N VAL A 64 -8.40 -2.41 5.42
CA VAL A 64 -8.58 -1.39 4.37
C VAL A 64 -9.86 -1.61 3.55
N ALA A 65 -10.41 -2.83 3.55
CA ALA A 65 -11.68 -3.15 2.89
C ALA A 65 -12.92 -2.76 3.73
N ASP A 66 -12.73 -2.28 4.96
CA ASP A 66 -13.80 -1.74 5.80
C ASP A 66 -13.92 -0.23 5.50
N TYR A 67 -14.89 0.08 4.64
CA TYR A 67 -15.15 1.46 4.20
C TYR A 67 -15.47 2.40 5.37
N GLU A 68 -16.35 1.98 6.29
CA GLU A 68 -16.77 2.81 7.43
C GLU A 68 -15.60 3.12 8.36
N ALA A 69 -14.75 2.11 8.62
CA ALA A 69 -13.53 2.30 9.40
C ALA A 69 -12.57 3.29 8.70
N MET A 70 -12.39 3.17 7.38
CA MET A 70 -11.52 4.08 6.63
C MET A 70 -12.07 5.51 6.63
N LEU A 71 -13.37 5.70 6.40
CA LEU A 71 -14.00 7.02 6.45
C LEU A 71 -13.89 7.65 7.85
N GLY A 72 -14.15 6.86 8.89
CA GLY A 72 -13.98 7.30 10.28
C GLY A 72 -12.56 7.75 10.60
N LEU A 73 -11.54 7.07 10.07
CA LEU A 73 -10.13 7.48 10.23
C LEU A 73 -9.81 8.76 9.47
N MET A 74 -10.31 8.91 8.23
CA MET A 74 -10.15 10.14 7.45
C MET A 74 -10.65 11.35 8.23
N GLN A 75 -11.86 11.25 8.80
CA GLN A 75 -12.51 12.31 9.57
C GLN A 75 -11.80 12.56 10.91
N LYS A 76 -11.54 11.50 11.69
CA LYS A 76 -10.94 11.57 13.03
C LYS A 76 -9.59 12.27 13.03
N TYR A 77 -8.78 12.00 12.02
CA TYR A 77 -7.43 12.52 11.95
C TYR A 77 -7.27 13.69 10.97
N ALA A 78 -8.34 14.17 10.35
CA ALA A 78 -8.28 15.20 9.30
C ALA A 78 -7.21 14.87 8.24
N VAL A 79 -7.31 13.68 7.65
CA VAL A 79 -6.29 13.11 6.76
C VAL A 79 -6.17 13.90 5.47
N SER A 80 -4.96 14.33 5.13
CA SER A 80 -4.64 15.07 3.91
C SER A 80 -3.86 14.25 2.87
N GLY A 81 -3.35 13.07 3.25
CA GLY A 81 -2.61 12.21 2.35
C GLY A 81 -2.77 10.74 2.68
N VAL A 82 -2.71 9.92 1.64
CA VAL A 82 -2.74 8.45 1.74
C VAL A 82 -1.55 7.89 0.97
N ILE A 83 -0.82 6.97 1.60
CA ILE A 83 0.18 6.11 0.95
C ILE A 83 -0.31 4.67 1.11
N HIS A 84 -0.81 4.11 0.03
CA HIS A 84 -1.50 2.81 0.05
C HIS A 84 -0.55 1.69 -0.38
N LEU A 85 -0.03 0.92 0.64
CA LEU A 85 0.82 -0.24 0.43
C LEU A 85 0.15 -1.56 0.88
N ALA A 86 -0.97 -1.50 1.61
CA ALA A 86 -1.66 -2.70 2.05
C ALA A 86 -2.12 -3.52 0.85
N ALA A 87 -1.64 -4.76 0.76
CA ALA A 87 -1.97 -5.70 -0.30
C ALA A 87 -1.64 -7.13 0.11
N GLU A 88 -2.38 -8.09 -0.43
CA GLU A 88 -1.90 -9.46 -0.55
C GLU A 88 -0.94 -9.53 -1.74
N SER A 89 0.25 -10.14 -1.59
CA SER A 89 1.36 -9.97 -2.55
C SER A 89 2.11 -11.25 -2.95
N HIS A 90 1.58 -12.43 -2.65
CA HIS A 90 2.24 -13.70 -2.96
C HIS A 90 1.50 -14.44 -4.07
N VAL A 91 2.15 -14.61 -5.25
CA VAL A 91 1.54 -15.22 -6.44
C VAL A 91 0.95 -16.60 -6.14
N ASP A 92 1.73 -17.53 -5.53
CA ASP A 92 1.25 -18.89 -5.25
C ASP A 92 0.04 -18.90 -4.29
N ARG A 93 -0.03 -17.95 -3.34
CA ARG A 93 -1.21 -17.79 -2.49
C ARG A 93 -2.40 -17.30 -3.30
N SER A 94 -2.20 -16.41 -4.27
CA SER A 94 -3.27 -15.90 -5.12
C SER A 94 -3.90 -16.99 -5.99
N ILE A 95 -3.10 -17.99 -6.40
CA ILE A 95 -3.58 -19.14 -7.15
C ILE A 95 -4.46 -20.04 -6.26
N LYS A 96 -4.12 -20.18 -4.98
CA LYS A 96 -4.86 -21.01 -4.03
C LYS A 96 -6.13 -20.33 -3.51
N ASP A 97 -6.08 -19.02 -3.28
CA ASP A 97 -7.20 -18.21 -2.76
C ASP A 97 -7.29 -16.85 -3.44
N PRO A 98 -7.82 -16.79 -4.68
CA PRO A 98 -7.94 -15.53 -5.42
C PRO A 98 -8.95 -14.56 -4.78
N PHE A 99 -9.91 -15.06 -4.01
CA PHE A 99 -10.94 -14.20 -3.38
C PHE A 99 -10.34 -13.27 -2.32
N THR A 100 -9.42 -13.76 -1.51
CA THR A 100 -8.71 -12.91 -0.54
C THR A 100 -7.92 -11.80 -1.24
N PHE A 101 -7.30 -12.07 -2.39
CA PHE A 101 -6.59 -11.08 -3.19
C PHE A 101 -7.55 -10.05 -3.80
N ALA A 102 -8.66 -10.47 -4.38
CA ALA A 102 -9.67 -9.57 -4.91
C ALA A 102 -10.26 -8.67 -3.79
N ARG A 103 -10.59 -9.26 -2.64
CA ARG A 103 -11.11 -8.52 -1.50
C ARG A 103 -10.12 -7.48 -0.97
N THR A 104 -8.87 -7.87 -0.74
CA THR A 104 -7.87 -6.96 -0.17
C THR A 104 -7.40 -5.93 -1.18
N ASN A 105 -6.97 -6.38 -2.37
CA ASN A 105 -6.32 -5.50 -3.33
C ASN A 105 -7.34 -4.64 -4.10
N VAL A 106 -8.46 -5.22 -4.52
CA VAL A 106 -9.46 -4.48 -5.32
C VAL A 106 -10.43 -3.74 -4.41
N MET A 107 -11.17 -4.49 -3.57
CA MET A 107 -12.19 -3.87 -2.70
C MET A 107 -11.56 -2.98 -1.64
N GLY A 108 -10.40 -3.35 -1.08
CA GLY A 108 -9.67 -2.51 -0.13
C GLY A 108 -9.21 -1.19 -0.74
N THR A 109 -8.65 -1.23 -1.95
CA THR A 109 -8.28 0.01 -2.67
C THR A 109 -9.51 0.86 -2.96
N LEU A 110 -10.61 0.25 -3.43
CA LEU A 110 -11.85 0.96 -3.74
C LEU A 110 -12.46 1.60 -2.49
N ALA A 111 -12.54 0.88 -1.36
CA ALA A 111 -13.06 1.39 -0.10
C ALA A 111 -12.24 2.59 0.40
N LEU A 112 -10.90 2.50 0.33
CA LEU A 112 -10.01 3.59 0.75
C LEU A 112 -10.10 4.81 -0.18
N LEU A 113 -10.19 4.60 -1.50
CA LEU A 113 -10.43 5.68 -2.48
C LEU A 113 -11.76 6.40 -2.20
N GLN A 114 -12.82 5.62 -1.99
CA GLN A 114 -14.15 6.19 -1.74
C GLN A 114 -14.20 6.97 -0.42
N ALA A 115 -13.59 6.44 0.65
CA ALA A 115 -13.48 7.13 1.93
C ALA A 115 -12.68 8.44 1.82
N ALA A 116 -11.56 8.41 1.11
CA ALA A 116 -10.75 9.61 0.89
C ALA A 116 -11.51 10.65 0.06
N ARG A 117 -12.17 10.22 -1.02
CA ARG A 117 -12.98 11.10 -1.87
C ARG A 117 -14.10 11.76 -1.07
N GLU A 118 -14.92 10.99 -0.38
CA GLU A 118 -16.06 11.49 0.36
C GLU A 118 -15.64 12.50 1.43
N TYR A 119 -14.60 12.15 2.20
CA TYR A 119 -14.08 13.07 3.20
C TYR A 119 -13.52 14.34 2.58
N TRP A 120 -12.68 14.26 1.56
CA TRP A 120 -12.08 15.45 0.97
C TRP A 120 -13.08 16.33 0.23
N GLU A 121 -14.09 15.75 -0.42
CA GLU A 121 -15.16 16.52 -1.08
C GLU A 121 -16.11 17.21 -0.07
N SER A 122 -16.17 16.74 1.17
CA SER A 122 -16.92 17.40 2.24
C SER A 122 -16.23 18.67 2.80
N LEU A 123 -14.95 18.88 2.49
CA LEU A 123 -14.17 20.00 2.95
C LEU A 123 -14.28 21.19 1.96
N PRO A 124 -14.21 22.46 2.45
CA PRO A 124 -14.23 23.63 1.56
C PRO A 124 -13.12 23.62 0.51
N GLU A 125 -11.90 23.20 0.90
CA GLU A 125 -10.72 23.11 0.05
C GLU A 125 -10.72 21.89 -0.86
N ARG A 126 -11.63 20.93 -0.62
CA ARG A 126 -11.75 19.67 -1.40
C ARG A 126 -10.39 19.00 -1.58
N TYR A 127 -9.88 18.96 -2.80
CA TYR A 127 -8.64 18.26 -3.16
C TYR A 127 -7.37 19.10 -3.03
N GLU A 128 -7.48 20.40 -2.70
CA GLU A 128 -6.30 21.25 -2.56
C GLU A 128 -5.40 20.72 -1.43
N GLY A 129 -4.11 20.55 -1.72
CA GLY A 129 -3.12 20.02 -0.79
C GLY A 129 -3.29 18.53 -0.43
N LYS A 130 -4.22 17.81 -1.05
CA LYS A 130 -4.44 16.37 -0.83
C LYS A 130 -3.62 15.52 -1.80
N ARG A 131 -3.38 14.23 -1.45
CA ARG A 131 -2.74 13.27 -2.33
C ARG A 131 -3.11 11.84 -1.96
N PHE A 132 -3.49 11.04 -2.95
CA PHE A 132 -3.63 9.59 -2.82
C PHE A 132 -2.52 8.92 -3.63
N TYR A 133 -1.59 8.25 -2.95
CA TYR A 133 -0.45 7.58 -3.56
C TYR A 133 -0.63 6.07 -3.46
N HIS A 134 -0.79 5.40 -4.60
CA HIS A 134 -0.99 3.96 -4.71
C HIS A 134 0.29 3.27 -5.16
N ILE A 135 0.73 2.28 -4.39
CA ILE A 135 1.89 1.46 -4.71
C ILE A 135 1.42 0.18 -5.41
N SER A 136 1.79 0.04 -6.67
CA SER A 136 1.52 -1.14 -7.49
C SER A 136 2.79 -1.94 -7.77
N THR A 137 2.79 -2.75 -8.80
CA THR A 137 3.86 -3.69 -9.15
C THR A 137 4.07 -3.69 -10.67
N ASP A 138 5.29 -3.98 -11.12
CA ASP A 138 5.61 -4.22 -12.52
C ASP A 138 4.95 -5.50 -13.08
N GLU A 139 4.51 -6.42 -12.22
CA GLU A 139 3.81 -7.64 -12.63
C GLU A 139 2.47 -7.36 -13.35
N VAL A 140 1.95 -6.13 -13.27
CA VAL A 140 0.76 -5.72 -14.06
C VAL A 140 1.04 -5.63 -15.55
N TYR A 141 2.31 -5.53 -15.94
CA TYR A 141 2.77 -5.48 -17.34
C TYR A 141 3.07 -6.86 -17.96
N GLY A 142 2.96 -7.93 -17.16
CA GLY A 142 3.27 -9.29 -17.61
C GLY A 142 4.73 -9.68 -17.40
N ALA A 143 5.33 -10.35 -18.39
CA ALA A 143 6.70 -10.84 -18.34
C ALA A 143 7.55 -10.20 -19.45
N LEU A 144 8.79 -9.87 -19.11
CA LEU A 144 9.78 -9.45 -20.12
C LEU A 144 10.31 -10.67 -20.87
N PRO A 145 10.66 -10.51 -22.17
CA PRO A 145 11.39 -11.53 -22.93
C PRO A 145 12.73 -11.86 -22.27
N LEU A 146 13.20 -13.12 -22.44
CA LEU A 146 14.47 -13.55 -21.87
C LEU A 146 15.70 -12.85 -22.50
N ASP A 147 15.55 -12.32 -23.68
CA ASP A 147 16.58 -11.58 -24.43
C ASP A 147 16.65 -10.09 -24.06
N GLY A 148 15.85 -9.66 -23.08
CA GLY A 148 15.91 -8.32 -22.52
C GLY A 148 14.66 -7.48 -22.83
N GLY A 149 14.71 -6.23 -22.38
CA GLY A 149 13.64 -5.26 -22.48
C GLY A 149 13.43 -4.51 -21.18
N LEU A 150 12.59 -3.49 -21.21
CA LEU A 150 12.19 -2.70 -20.05
C LEU A 150 10.69 -2.43 -20.12
N PHE A 151 10.03 -2.44 -18.99
CA PHE A 151 8.71 -1.84 -18.87
C PHE A 151 8.84 -0.32 -18.83
N THR A 152 7.91 0.36 -19.44
CA THR A 152 7.77 1.82 -19.44
C THR A 152 6.35 2.19 -19.06
N GLU A 153 6.09 3.47 -18.87
CA GLU A 153 4.75 3.99 -18.57
C GLU A 153 3.76 3.78 -19.75
N GLU A 154 4.28 3.52 -20.95
CA GLU A 154 3.48 3.22 -22.16
C GLU A 154 3.22 1.72 -22.36
N THR A 155 3.87 0.85 -21.55
CA THR A 155 3.68 -0.59 -21.63
C THR A 155 2.23 -0.94 -21.26
N LYS A 156 1.58 -1.72 -22.12
CA LYS A 156 0.21 -2.18 -21.86
C LYS A 156 0.17 -3.17 -20.70
N TYR A 157 -0.90 -3.11 -19.92
CA TYR A 157 -1.16 -4.09 -18.87
C TYR A 157 -1.47 -5.45 -19.48
N ASP A 158 -0.77 -6.48 -18.99
CA ASP A 158 -0.92 -7.88 -19.40
C ASP A 158 -0.72 -8.82 -18.18
N PRO A 159 -1.58 -8.73 -17.16
CA PRO A 159 -1.42 -9.50 -15.92
C PRO A 159 -1.77 -10.99 -16.12
N HIS A 160 -0.89 -11.90 -15.69
CA HIS A 160 -1.03 -13.34 -15.89
C HIS A 160 -1.28 -14.15 -14.60
N SER A 161 -1.39 -13.51 -13.44
CA SER A 161 -1.72 -14.18 -12.18
C SER A 161 -2.93 -13.51 -11.50
N PRO A 162 -3.65 -14.21 -10.59
CA PRO A 162 -4.70 -13.57 -9.80
C PRO A 162 -4.19 -12.38 -8.98
N TYR A 163 -2.93 -12.45 -8.48
CA TYR A 163 -2.27 -11.33 -7.83
C TYR A 163 -2.11 -10.13 -8.78
N SER A 164 -1.42 -10.33 -9.90
CA SER A 164 -1.19 -9.24 -10.85
C SER A 164 -2.48 -8.69 -11.43
N ALA A 165 -3.48 -9.54 -11.70
CA ALA A 165 -4.82 -9.11 -12.12
C ALA A 165 -5.52 -8.25 -11.06
N SER A 166 -5.41 -8.61 -9.78
CA SER A 166 -5.97 -7.82 -8.68
C SER A 166 -5.29 -6.46 -8.54
N LYS A 167 -3.96 -6.40 -8.74
CA LYS A 167 -3.21 -5.13 -8.72
C LYS A 167 -3.53 -4.26 -9.93
N ALA A 168 -3.58 -4.83 -11.12
CA ALA A 168 -4.00 -4.11 -12.33
C ALA A 168 -5.42 -3.54 -12.19
N SER A 169 -6.34 -4.31 -11.59
CA SER A 169 -7.70 -3.83 -11.31
C SER A 169 -7.70 -2.64 -10.34
N SER A 170 -6.90 -2.68 -9.27
CA SER A 170 -6.78 -1.55 -8.35
C SER A 170 -6.17 -0.31 -9.02
N ASP A 171 -5.17 -0.47 -9.87
CA ASP A 171 -4.57 0.63 -10.63
C ASP A 171 -5.61 1.31 -11.54
N HIS A 172 -6.46 0.52 -12.21
CA HIS A 172 -7.56 1.05 -13.02
C HIS A 172 -8.60 1.81 -12.19
N PHE A 173 -8.93 1.36 -10.97
CA PHE A 173 -9.79 2.14 -10.09
C PHE A 173 -9.15 3.46 -9.66
N VAL A 174 -7.86 3.46 -9.30
CA VAL A 174 -7.14 4.69 -8.94
C VAL A 174 -7.17 5.69 -10.10
N ARG A 175 -6.90 5.22 -11.32
CA ARG A 175 -6.99 6.04 -12.52
C ARG A 175 -8.40 6.54 -12.79
N ALA A 176 -9.41 5.67 -12.67
CA ALA A 176 -10.81 6.06 -12.87
C ALA A 176 -11.26 7.15 -11.88
N TYR A 177 -10.79 7.10 -10.63
CA TYR A 177 -11.07 8.14 -9.63
C TYR A 177 -10.41 9.48 -10.00
N HIS A 178 -9.21 9.45 -10.61
CA HIS A 178 -8.59 10.65 -11.15
C HIS A 178 -9.42 11.21 -12.30
N ASP A 179 -9.69 10.39 -13.32
CA ASP A 179 -10.31 10.84 -14.57
C ASP A 179 -11.78 11.27 -14.36
N THR A 180 -12.51 10.59 -13.47
CA THR A 180 -13.94 10.86 -13.24
C THR A 180 -14.19 11.97 -12.24
N TYR A 181 -13.42 12.01 -11.15
CA TYR A 181 -13.67 12.91 -10.02
C TYR A 181 -12.61 14.00 -9.84
N GLY A 182 -11.54 13.99 -10.64
CA GLY A 182 -10.41 14.92 -10.49
C GLY A 182 -9.59 14.68 -9.22
N MET A 183 -9.70 13.47 -8.62
CA MET A 183 -8.98 13.15 -7.41
C MET A 183 -7.45 13.15 -7.64
N PRO A 184 -6.63 13.79 -6.79
CA PRO A 184 -5.19 13.89 -6.99
C PRO A 184 -4.49 12.56 -6.63
N THR A 185 -4.46 11.65 -7.58
CA THR A 185 -3.86 10.33 -7.41
C THR A 185 -2.48 10.22 -8.06
N VAL A 186 -1.66 9.31 -7.57
CA VAL A 186 -0.40 8.86 -8.16
C VAL A 186 -0.36 7.34 -8.08
N VAL A 187 0.03 6.68 -9.16
CA VAL A 187 0.31 5.23 -9.20
C VAL A 187 1.79 5.04 -9.51
N THR A 188 2.43 4.13 -8.80
CA THR A 188 3.80 3.68 -9.11
C THR A 188 3.86 2.17 -9.19
N ASN A 189 4.54 1.67 -10.21
CA ASN A 189 4.74 0.25 -10.45
C ASN A 189 6.19 -0.10 -10.12
N CYS A 190 6.45 -0.57 -8.90
CA CYS A 190 7.78 -0.95 -8.49
C CYS A 190 8.10 -2.38 -8.94
N SER A 191 9.36 -2.62 -9.30
CA SER A 191 9.89 -3.96 -9.47
C SER A 191 10.22 -4.61 -8.12
N ASN A 192 10.87 -5.77 -8.13
CA ASN A 192 11.14 -6.54 -6.92
C ASN A 192 11.98 -5.75 -5.90
N ASN A 193 11.43 -5.62 -4.70
CA ASN A 193 12.12 -5.03 -3.55
C ASN A 193 12.76 -6.13 -2.70
N TYR A 194 13.89 -5.82 -2.07
CA TYR A 194 14.57 -6.69 -1.11
C TYR A 194 15.20 -5.87 0.02
N GLY A 195 15.38 -6.49 1.18
CA GLY A 195 16.00 -5.82 2.32
C GLY A 195 15.55 -6.38 3.68
N PRO A 196 15.92 -5.69 4.78
CA PRO A 196 15.50 -6.06 6.13
C PRO A 196 13.98 -6.15 6.26
N TYR A 197 13.51 -7.06 7.11
CA TYR A 197 12.08 -7.35 7.36
C TYR A 197 11.32 -8.00 6.19
N GLN A 198 12.00 -8.34 5.08
CA GLN A 198 11.36 -9.10 4.00
C GLN A 198 10.90 -10.47 4.51
N PHE A 199 9.64 -10.82 4.21
CA PHE A 199 9.02 -12.03 4.73
C PHE A 199 9.74 -13.30 4.18
N PRO A 200 9.97 -14.34 5.03
CA PRO A 200 10.82 -15.50 4.69
C PRO A 200 10.38 -16.35 3.50
N GLU A 201 9.14 -16.23 3.03
CA GLU A 201 8.65 -16.94 1.85
C GLU A 201 9.12 -16.34 0.50
N LYS A 202 9.67 -15.12 0.54
CA LYS A 202 10.18 -14.44 -0.65
C LYS A 202 11.55 -14.96 -1.05
N LEU A 203 11.88 -14.86 -2.34
CA LEU A 203 13.03 -15.51 -2.97
C LEU A 203 14.34 -15.38 -2.17
N ILE A 204 14.79 -14.16 -1.91
CA ILE A 204 16.10 -13.93 -1.27
C ILE A 204 16.15 -14.50 0.15
N PRO A 205 15.24 -14.15 1.09
CA PRO A 205 15.31 -14.72 2.43
C PRO A 205 15.03 -16.22 2.45
N LEU A 206 14.22 -16.76 1.54
CA LEU A 206 13.99 -18.19 1.41
C LEU A 206 15.28 -18.94 1.04
N PHE A 207 16.02 -18.46 0.03
CA PHE A 207 17.29 -19.04 -0.39
C PHE A 207 18.33 -18.98 0.73
N ILE A 208 18.46 -17.84 1.41
CA ILE A 208 19.38 -17.69 2.55
C ILE A 208 19.06 -18.73 3.63
N ASN A 209 17.77 -18.90 3.99
CA ASN A 209 17.35 -19.85 5.00
C ASN A 209 17.60 -21.31 4.56
N ASN A 210 17.33 -21.65 3.30
CA ASN A 210 17.58 -22.98 2.75
C ASN A 210 19.07 -23.32 2.75
N ILE A 211 19.93 -22.42 2.31
CA ILE A 211 21.39 -22.59 2.31
C ILE A 211 21.89 -22.78 3.75
N ARG A 212 21.44 -21.94 4.70
CA ARG A 212 21.83 -22.10 6.13
C ARG A 212 21.36 -23.40 6.75
N SER A 213 20.23 -23.92 6.31
CA SER A 213 19.62 -25.19 6.78
C SER A 213 20.08 -26.40 5.96
N ARG A 214 20.98 -26.22 4.98
CA ARG A 214 21.49 -27.27 4.07
C ARG A 214 20.34 -28.04 3.38
N LYS A 215 19.30 -27.33 2.95
CA LYS A 215 18.16 -27.85 2.19
C LYS A 215 18.28 -27.52 0.72
#